data_4677682be2d9eb3788f6b6028dbce906
#
_entry.id   4677682be2d9eb3788f6b6028dbce906
#
_cell.length_a   1.000
_cell.length_b   1.000
_cell.length_c   1.000
_cell.angle_alpha   90.00
_cell.angle_beta   90.00
_cell.angle_gamma   90.00
#
_symmetry.space_group_name_H-M   'P 1'
#
loop_
_entity.id
_entity.type
_entity.pdbx_description
1 polymer ?
#
loop_
_entity_poly.entity_id
_entity_poly.type
_entity_poly.pdbx_seq_one_letter_code
_entity_poly.pdbx_strand_id
1 'polypeptide(L)'
;MSDFVGCKAALFCGSKVLTYLRDDKPGLPWPARWDLPGGGREAAETPETCLLRELEEEFGLVLPPDRLLWQSRFPAMIDADLVSYFFAGRISPTDIAAIRFGDEGQFWQMMDLPEFLSHPKGIAALQHRTALAWAALA
;
A
#
# COMPACT_ATOMS: atom_id res chain seq x y z
N MET A 1 -3.63 11.97 -20.12
CA MET A 1 -4.24 11.90 -18.79
C MET A 1 -4.67 10.46 -18.50
N SER A 2 -4.37 9.97 -17.36
CA SER A 2 -4.73 8.61 -17.04
C SER A 2 -5.91 8.58 -16.07
N ASP A 3 -6.88 7.75 -16.42
CA ASP A 3 -7.94 7.40 -15.51
C ASP A 3 -7.44 6.22 -14.69
N PHE A 4 -7.07 6.48 -13.45
CA PHE A 4 -6.69 5.42 -12.54
C PHE A 4 -7.85 5.10 -11.61
N VAL A 5 -7.89 3.86 -11.12
CA VAL A 5 -8.99 3.40 -10.26
C VAL A 5 -8.59 3.26 -8.80
N GLY A 6 -7.31 3.25 -8.51
CA GLY A 6 -6.83 3.14 -7.14
C GLY A 6 -5.33 3.22 -7.02
N CYS A 7 -4.85 3.06 -5.81
CA CYS A 7 -3.43 3.16 -5.48
C CYS A 7 -3.06 2.25 -4.32
N LYS A 8 -1.78 1.91 -4.25
CA LYS A 8 -1.15 1.21 -3.14
C LYS A 8 0.24 1.78 -2.91
N ALA A 9 0.81 1.54 -1.74
CA ALA A 9 2.16 2.02 -1.45
C ALA A 9 2.96 1.04 -0.62
N ALA A 10 4.24 0.93 -0.91
CA ALA A 10 5.22 0.30 -0.05
C ALA A 10 5.93 1.40 0.76
N LEU A 11 5.66 1.45 2.04
CA LEU A 11 6.26 2.42 2.95
C LEU A 11 7.28 1.70 3.81
N PHE A 12 8.55 2.05 3.61
CA PHE A 12 9.67 1.35 4.23
C PHE A 12 10.18 2.10 5.45
N CYS A 13 10.58 1.34 6.47
CA CYS A 13 11.42 1.84 7.55
C CYS A 13 12.58 0.84 7.68
N GLY A 14 13.79 1.26 7.27
CA GLY A 14 14.88 0.33 7.12
C GLY A 14 14.53 -0.76 6.12
N SER A 15 14.69 -2.01 6.50
CA SER A 15 14.36 -3.17 5.67
C SER A 15 12.98 -3.76 5.98
N LYS A 16 12.11 -2.99 6.63
CA LYS A 16 10.73 -3.42 6.93
C LYS A 16 9.75 -2.61 6.10
N VAL A 17 8.60 -3.20 5.80
CA VAL A 17 7.54 -2.57 5.02
C VAL A 17 6.24 -2.62 5.79
N LEU A 18 5.45 -1.53 5.72
CA LEU A 18 4.15 -1.43 6.38
C LEU A 18 3.12 -2.30 5.67
N THR A 19 2.56 -3.25 6.39
CA THR A 19 1.58 -4.21 5.86
C THR A 19 0.38 -4.29 6.79
N TYR A 20 -0.72 -4.86 6.29
CA TYR A 20 -1.83 -5.26 7.15
C TYR A 20 -2.47 -6.54 6.62
N LEU A 21 -3.07 -7.29 7.53
CA LEU A 21 -3.79 -8.52 7.17
C LEU A 21 -5.24 -8.17 6.88
N ARG A 22 -5.71 -8.50 5.67
CA ARG A 22 -7.09 -8.25 5.26
C ARG A 22 -8.06 -9.10 6.08
N ASP A 23 -9.29 -8.61 6.19
CA ASP A 23 -10.36 -9.37 6.83
C ASP A 23 -10.60 -10.69 6.11
N ASP A 24 -11.06 -11.69 6.87
CA ASP A 24 -11.42 -12.99 6.33
C ASP A 24 -12.95 -13.08 6.28
N LYS A 25 -13.53 -12.48 5.23
CA LYS A 25 -14.99 -12.40 5.08
C LYS A 25 -15.42 -12.95 3.72
N PRO A 26 -16.57 -13.64 3.64
CA PRO A 26 -17.11 -14.09 2.36
C PRO A 26 -17.35 -12.91 1.41
N GLY A 27 -16.99 -13.10 0.14
CA GLY A 27 -17.19 -12.08 -0.90
C GLY A 27 -16.14 -10.98 -0.93
N LEU A 28 -15.25 -10.91 0.04
CA LEU A 28 -14.16 -9.95 0.03
C LEU A 28 -13.04 -10.44 -0.88
N PRO A 29 -12.53 -9.59 -1.81
CA PRO A 29 -11.35 -9.98 -2.60
C PRO A 29 -10.13 -10.19 -1.70
N TRP A 30 -9.32 -11.19 -2.01
CA TRP A 30 -8.10 -11.53 -1.27
C TRP A 30 -8.33 -11.64 0.24
N PRO A 31 -9.28 -12.49 0.71
CA PRO A 31 -9.54 -12.61 2.15
C PRO A 31 -8.32 -13.18 2.88
N ALA A 32 -8.05 -12.63 4.08
CA ALA A 32 -6.94 -13.06 4.94
C ALA A 32 -5.58 -13.05 4.24
N ARG A 33 -5.37 -12.10 3.32
CA ARG A 33 -4.10 -11.90 2.64
C ARG A 33 -3.40 -10.65 3.17
N TRP A 34 -2.06 -10.66 3.09
CA TRP A 34 -1.27 -9.50 3.47
C TRP A 34 -1.30 -8.46 2.35
N ASP A 35 -1.71 -7.27 2.71
CA ASP A 35 -1.93 -6.14 1.82
C ASP A 35 -1.08 -4.94 2.26
N LEU A 36 -1.08 -3.91 1.43
CA LEU A 36 -0.37 -2.66 1.66
C LEU A 36 -1.36 -1.50 1.75
N PRO A 37 -0.96 -0.36 2.34
CA PRO A 37 -1.82 0.82 2.38
C PRO A 37 -2.27 1.26 0.99
N GLY A 38 -3.51 1.73 0.91
CA GLY A 38 -4.09 2.25 -0.33
C GLY A 38 -5.48 1.74 -0.55
N GLY A 39 -6.11 2.21 -1.60
CA GLY A 39 -7.48 1.82 -1.93
C GLY A 39 -7.99 2.51 -3.18
N GLY A 40 -9.31 2.60 -3.31
CA GLY A 40 -9.96 3.13 -4.48
C GLY A 40 -9.92 4.65 -4.58
N ARG A 41 -9.83 5.13 -5.82
CA ARG A 41 -9.92 6.56 -6.12
C ARG A 41 -11.33 7.07 -5.81
N GLU A 42 -11.41 8.26 -5.23
CA GLU A 42 -12.67 8.97 -5.01
C GLU A 42 -12.69 10.25 -5.84
N ALA A 43 -13.83 10.49 -6.52
CA ALA A 43 -14.05 11.69 -7.32
C ALA A 43 -12.87 11.97 -8.27
N ALA A 44 -12.38 13.19 -8.30
CA ALA A 44 -11.31 13.61 -9.20
C ALA A 44 -9.94 13.66 -8.54
N GLU A 45 -9.72 12.82 -7.53
CA GLU A 45 -8.43 12.78 -6.84
C GLU A 45 -7.26 12.53 -7.79
N THR A 46 -6.12 13.17 -7.51
CA THR A 46 -4.85 12.78 -8.10
C THR A 46 -4.37 11.47 -7.44
N PRO A 47 -3.44 10.74 -8.06
CA PRO A 47 -2.90 9.53 -7.42
C PRO A 47 -2.32 9.79 -6.03
N GLU A 48 -1.59 10.87 -5.85
CA GLU A 48 -1.00 11.23 -4.55
C GLU A 48 -2.07 11.53 -3.50
N THR A 49 -3.08 12.31 -3.88
CA THR A 49 -4.19 12.64 -2.98
C THR A 49 -4.94 11.39 -2.56
N CYS A 50 -5.19 10.48 -3.51
CA CYS A 50 -5.85 9.21 -3.24
C CYS A 50 -5.07 8.40 -2.20
N LEU A 51 -3.77 8.23 -2.41
CA LEU A 51 -2.95 7.47 -1.48
C LEU A 51 -2.88 8.11 -0.10
N LEU A 52 -2.65 9.42 -0.04
CA LEU A 52 -2.53 10.10 1.25
C LEU A 52 -3.84 10.08 2.03
N ARG A 53 -4.97 10.16 1.35
CA ARG A 53 -6.29 10.02 1.99
C ARG A 53 -6.48 8.61 2.56
N GLU A 54 -6.18 7.58 1.76
CA GLU A 54 -6.31 6.19 2.20
C GLU A 54 -5.38 5.90 3.39
N LEU A 55 -4.16 6.44 3.36
CA LEU A 55 -3.21 6.25 4.45
C LEU A 55 -3.73 6.84 5.76
N GLU A 56 -4.35 8.02 5.70
CA GLU A 56 -4.95 8.62 6.88
C GLU A 56 -6.14 7.80 7.38
N GLU A 57 -7.02 7.36 6.47
CA GLU A 57 -8.19 6.56 6.84
C GLU A 57 -7.81 5.21 7.44
N GLU A 58 -6.83 4.53 6.86
CA GLU A 58 -6.45 3.18 7.27
C GLU A 58 -5.50 3.13 8.46
N PHE A 59 -4.58 4.09 8.55
CA PHE A 59 -3.49 4.04 9.53
C PHE A 59 -3.39 5.27 10.42
N GLY A 60 -4.24 6.26 10.20
CA GLY A 60 -4.16 7.51 10.96
C GLY A 60 -2.89 8.31 10.70
N LEU A 61 -2.19 8.03 9.61
CA LEU A 61 -0.95 8.71 9.26
C LEU A 61 -1.23 9.84 8.29
N VAL A 62 -0.76 11.04 8.65
CA VAL A 62 -0.80 12.21 7.77
C VAL A 62 0.64 12.49 7.35
N LEU A 63 0.98 12.12 6.12
CA LEU A 63 2.31 12.33 5.57
C LEU A 63 2.28 13.48 4.56
N PRO A 64 3.34 14.31 4.51
CA PRO A 64 3.45 15.28 3.44
C PRO A 64 3.76 14.58 2.11
N PRO A 65 3.32 15.16 0.97
CA PRO A 65 3.51 14.50 -0.33
C PRO A 65 4.96 14.19 -0.69
N ASP A 66 5.93 14.91 -0.15
CA ASP A 66 7.34 14.68 -0.44
C ASP A 66 7.90 13.40 0.17
N ARG A 67 7.12 12.70 1.01
CA ARG A 67 7.49 11.36 1.49
C ARG A 67 7.31 10.29 0.42
N LEU A 68 6.56 10.58 -0.65
CA LEU A 68 6.35 9.66 -1.76
C LEU A 68 7.49 9.84 -2.76
N LEU A 69 8.48 8.95 -2.68
CA LEU A 69 9.76 9.09 -3.37
C LEU A 69 9.78 8.49 -4.77
N TRP A 70 8.84 7.59 -5.07
CA TRP A 70 8.79 6.88 -6.34
C TRP A 70 7.34 6.49 -6.64
N GLN A 71 6.98 6.49 -7.92
CA GLN A 71 5.66 6.01 -8.34
C GLN A 71 5.75 5.36 -9.71
N SER A 72 4.85 4.44 -9.97
CA SER A 72 4.71 3.81 -11.28
C SER A 72 3.27 3.37 -11.51
N ARG A 73 2.93 3.21 -12.77
CA ARG A 73 1.61 2.76 -13.20
C ARG A 73 1.65 1.25 -13.45
N PHE A 74 0.58 0.58 -13.07
CA PHE A 74 0.43 -0.86 -13.27
C PHE A 74 -1.00 -1.17 -13.69
N PRO A 75 -1.25 -2.33 -14.32
CA PRO A 75 -2.62 -2.81 -14.48
C PRO A 75 -3.27 -2.95 -13.11
N ALA A 76 -4.52 -2.55 -12.97
CA ALA A 76 -5.23 -2.72 -11.71
C ALA A 76 -5.43 -4.20 -11.41
N MET A 77 -5.37 -4.57 -10.13
CA MET A 77 -5.42 -5.98 -9.73
C MET A 77 -6.76 -6.64 -10.03
N ILE A 78 -7.85 -5.88 -9.96
CA ILE A 78 -9.19 -6.43 -10.19
C ILE A 78 -9.60 -6.40 -11.67
N ASP A 79 -8.93 -5.60 -12.49
CA ASP A 79 -9.22 -5.49 -13.92
C ASP A 79 -7.97 -4.96 -14.63
N ALA A 80 -7.30 -5.82 -15.38
CA ALA A 80 -6.05 -5.48 -16.03
C ALA A 80 -6.20 -4.43 -17.14
N ASP A 81 -7.42 -4.15 -17.60
CA ASP A 81 -7.68 -3.08 -18.57
C ASP A 81 -7.70 -1.70 -17.92
N LEU A 82 -7.75 -1.65 -16.60
CA LEU A 82 -7.73 -0.42 -15.83
C LEU A 82 -6.33 -0.17 -15.27
N VAL A 83 -6.09 1.05 -14.79
CA VAL A 83 -4.78 1.48 -14.30
C VAL A 83 -4.85 1.74 -12.79
N SER A 84 -3.81 1.32 -12.08
CA SER A 84 -3.58 1.76 -10.70
C SER A 84 -2.18 2.30 -10.55
N TYR A 85 -1.96 3.08 -9.49
CA TYR A 85 -0.64 3.62 -9.17
C TYR A 85 -0.04 2.91 -7.98
N PHE A 86 1.26 2.71 -8.02
CA PHE A 86 2.00 2.15 -6.90
C PHE A 86 3.10 3.12 -6.49
N PHE A 87 3.10 3.47 -5.21
CA PHE A 87 4.05 4.43 -4.64
C PHE A 87 5.05 3.71 -3.75
N ALA A 88 6.20 4.32 -3.58
CA ALA A 88 7.14 3.92 -2.54
C ALA A 88 7.64 5.15 -1.80
N GLY A 89 7.85 4.99 -0.51
CA GLY A 89 8.37 6.06 0.33
C GLY A 89 8.95 5.49 1.61
N ARG A 90 9.39 6.40 2.49
CA ARG A 90 9.97 6.01 3.77
C ARG A 90 9.19 6.64 4.91
N ILE A 91 9.02 5.87 5.98
CA ILE A 91 8.43 6.34 7.22
C ILE A 91 9.44 6.17 8.35
N SER A 92 9.31 7.01 9.36
CA SER A 92 10.22 7.01 10.49
C SER A 92 9.66 6.19 11.65
N PRO A 93 10.50 5.82 12.65
CA PRO A 93 9.97 5.23 13.88
C PRO A 93 8.91 6.10 14.56
N THR A 94 9.02 7.43 14.47
CA THR A 94 8.01 8.35 14.99
C THR A 94 6.69 8.20 14.25
N ASP A 95 6.72 8.09 12.93
CA ASP A 95 5.51 7.83 12.14
C ASP A 95 4.86 6.52 12.56
N ILE A 96 5.66 5.47 12.70
CA ILE A 96 5.16 4.14 13.10
C ILE A 96 4.50 4.19 14.47
N ALA A 97 5.10 4.91 15.42
CA ALA A 97 4.55 5.05 16.77
C ALA A 97 3.22 5.81 16.77
N ALA A 98 2.95 6.60 15.74
CA ALA A 98 1.72 7.38 15.61
C ALA A 98 0.59 6.63 14.92
N ILE A 99 0.84 5.42 14.42
CA ILE A 99 -0.17 4.66 13.69
C ILE A 99 -1.38 4.36 14.57
N ARG A 100 -2.56 4.66 14.01
CA ARG A 100 -3.85 4.28 14.60
C ARG A 100 -4.62 3.51 13.53
N PHE A 101 -4.55 2.18 13.63
CA PHE A 101 -5.16 1.31 12.64
C PHE A 101 -6.69 1.42 12.70
N GLY A 102 -7.31 1.57 11.52
CA GLY A 102 -8.75 1.73 11.41
C GLY A 102 -9.51 0.42 11.48
N ASP A 103 -10.75 0.43 10.98
CA ASP A 103 -11.68 -0.69 11.11
C ASP A 103 -11.54 -1.73 10.01
N GLU A 104 -10.87 -1.42 8.92
CA GLU A 104 -10.68 -2.35 7.81
C GLU A 104 -9.40 -3.14 8.02
N GLY A 105 -9.51 -4.47 7.99
CA GLY A 105 -8.39 -5.36 8.24
C GLY A 105 -8.35 -5.85 9.67
N GLN A 106 -7.57 -6.91 9.89
CA GLN A 106 -7.49 -7.56 11.20
C GLN A 106 -6.46 -6.89 12.11
N PHE A 107 -5.26 -6.62 11.59
CA PHE A 107 -4.19 -5.90 12.29
C PHE A 107 -3.10 -5.52 11.29
N TRP A 108 -2.23 -4.60 11.69
CA TRP A 108 -1.11 -4.15 10.87
C TRP A 108 0.21 -4.65 11.45
N GLN A 109 1.24 -4.64 10.60
CA GLN A 109 2.56 -5.09 11.02
C GLN A 109 3.64 -4.45 10.13
N MET A 110 4.72 -3.98 10.74
CA MET A 110 5.95 -3.72 9.98
C MET A 110 6.63 -5.06 9.77
N MET A 111 6.59 -5.55 8.54
CA MET A 111 7.08 -6.88 8.18
C MET A 111 8.46 -6.77 7.52
N ASP A 112 9.38 -7.68 7.87
CA ASP A 112 10.65 -7.75 7.17
C ASP A 112 10.41 -7.92 5.68
N LEU A 113 11.15 -7.16 4.87
CA LEU A 113 10.94 -7.18 3.42
C LEU A 113 11.07 -8.58 2.81
N PRO A 114 12.12 -9.38 3.12
CA PRO A 114 12.19 -10.74 2.57
C PRO A 114 11.00 -11.60 2.98
N GLU A 115 10.50 -11.43 4.20
CA GLU A 115 9.31 -12.15 4.66
C GLU A 115 8.09 -11.78 3.84
N PHE A 116 7.85 -10.48 3.62
CA PHE A 116 6.72 -10.04 2.81
C PHE A 116 6.81 -10.55 1.38
N LEU A 117 7.99 -10.46 0.76
CA LEU A 117 8.17 -10.83 -0.64
C LEU A 117 7.97 -12.33 -0.89
N SER A 118 8.15 -13.17 0.12
CA SER A 118 8.00 -14.61 -0.01
C SER A 118 6.81 -15.17 0.77
N HIS A 119 6.01 -14.31 1.39
CA HIS A 119 4.93 -14.75 2.26
C HIS A 119 3.86 -15.50 1.46
N PRO A 120 3.48 -16.73 1.86
CA PRO A 120 2.52 -17.53 1.09
C PRO A 120 1.13 -16.89 1.04
N LYS A 121 0.82 -16.00 1.97
CA LYS A 121 -0.46 -15.25 1.99
C LYS A 121 -0.29 -13.79 1.58
N GLY A 122 0.83 -13.41 1.00
CA GLY A 122 0.98 -12.10 0.40
C GLY A 122 0.23 -12.00 -0.93
N ILE A 123 -0.27 -10.81 -1.24
CA ILE A 123 -0.88 -10.58 -2.55
C ILE A 123 0.23 -10.49 -3.59
N ALA A 124 0.25 -11.45 -4.54
CA ALA A 124 1.38 -11.64 -5.44
C ALA A 124 1.74 -10.40 -6.25
N ALA A 125 0.76 -9.66 -6.76
CA ALA A 125 1.01 -8.44 -7.51
C ALA A 125 1.73 -7.40 -6.65
N LEU A 126 1.36 -7.30 -5.38
CA LEU A 126 1.98 -6.34 -4.46
C LEU A 126 3.40 -6.75 -4.05
N GLN A 127 3.64 -8.04 -3.91
CA GLN A 127 5.00 -8.55 -3.67
C GLN A 127 5.92 -8.16 -4.82
N HIS A 128 5.47 -8.35 -6.05
CA HIS A 128 6.23 -8.01 -7.26
C HIS A 128 6.51 -6.50 -7.32
N ARG A 129 5.49 -5.68 -7.13
CA ARG A 129 5.61 -4.23 -7.20
C ARG A 129 6.49 -3.68 -6.08
N THR A 130 6.41 -4.27 -4.89
CA THR A 130 7.26 -3.89 -3.76
C THR A 130 8.73 -4.16 -4.06
N ALA A 131 9.04 -5.29 -4.70
CA ALA A 131 10.41 -5.59 -5.08
C ALA A 131 10.96 -4.57 -6.07
N LEU A 132 10.15 -4.17 -7.07
CA LEU A 132 10.53 -3.13 -8.02
C LEU A 132 10.77 -1.79 -7.31
N ALA A 133 9.88 -1.42 -6.40
CA ALA A 133 9.99 -0.18 -5.65
C ALA A 133 11.24 -0.15 -4.76
N TRP A 134 11.53 -1.25 -4.09
CA TRP A 134 12.73 -1.36 -3.26
C TRP A 134 14.00 -1.14 -4.07
N ALA A 135 14.08 -1.78 -5.25
CA ALA A 135 15.22 -1.60 -6.14
C ALA A 135 15.33 -0.15 -6.63
N ALA A 136 14.22 0.52 -6.87
CA ALA A 136 14.20 1.89 -7.35
C ALA A 136 14.69 2.89 -6.28
N LEU A 137 14.48 2.59 -5.01
CA LEU A 137 14.92 3.46 -3.91
C LEU A 137 16.36 3.18 -3.44
N ALA A 138 16.92 2.10 -3.88
CA ALA A 138 18.27 1.70 -3.49
C ALA A 138 19.34 2.63 -4.10
#